data_b91cae28ac98192411a802021828f7b4
#
_entry.id   b91cae28ac98192411a802021828f7b4
#
_cell.length_a   1.000
_cell.length_b   1.000
_cell.length_c   1.000
_cell.angle_alpha   90.00
_cell.angle_beta   90.00
_cell.angle_gamma   90.00
#
_symmetry.space_group_name_H-M   'P 1'
#
loop_
_entity.id
_entity.type
_entity.pdbx_description
1 polymer ?
#
loop_
_entity_poly.entity_id
_entity_poly.type
_entity_poly.pdbx_seq_one_letter_code
_entity_poly.pdbx_strand_id
1 'polypeptide(L)'
;MSLYIPITVQYFKEYFYRDFPYSVSQMDFSGIVNADIDKAMKEAALTYNPNLFDKGSEEEKIAFGYLTAHYLVIDIANSTSGLANKFKGYISSKSVGSVSVGYSLPSWITESPILSLLAQTGYGAKYLALMMTNMVGNVAIAKGATQP
;
A
#
# COMPACT_ATOMS: atom_id res chain seq x y z
N MET A 1 -7.66 -9.36 -19.65
CA MET A 1 -7.12 -9.98 -18.43
C MET A 1 -7.62 -9.23 -17.21
N SER A 2 -8.26 -9.92 -16.30
CA SER A 2 -8.77 -9.27 -15.09
C SER A 2 -7.67 -9.20 -14.03
N LEU A 3 -7.69 -8.12 -13.26
CA LEU A 3 -6.74 -7.92 -12.16
C LEU A 3 -7.20 -8.71 -10.93
N TYR A 4 -6.25 -9.27 -10.22
CA TYR A 4 -6.53 -9.91 -8.94
C TYR A 4 -6.55 -8.86 -7.84
N ILE A 5 -7.71 -8.66 -7.24
CA ILE A 5 -7.92 -7.68 -6.18
C ILE A 5 -8.55 -8.41 -4.99
N PRO A 6 -7.78 -8.71 -3.94
CA PRO A 6 -8.26 -9.54 -2.83
C PRO A 6 -9.13 -8.83 -1.81
N ILE A 7 -9.33 -7.52 -1.93
CA ILE A 7 -10.16 -6.76 -1.01
C ILE A 7 -11.25 -6.01 -1.77
N THR A 8 -12.24 -5.51 -1.03
CA THR A 8 -13.29 -4.63 -1.57
C THR A 8 -13.08 -3.21 -1.07
N VAL A 9 -13.77 -2.25 -1.71
CA VAL A 9 -13.79 -0.87 -1.23
C VAL A 9 -14.30 -0.82 0.21
N GLN A 10 -15.32 -1.61 0.52
CA GLN A 10 -15.88 -1.66 1.87
C GLN A 10 -14.85 -2.14 2.89
N TYR A 11 -14.11 -3.22 2.54
CA TYR A 11 -13.04 -3.72 3.42
C TYR A 11 -12.00 -2.63 3.69
N PHE A 12 -11.58 -1.92 2.64
CA PHE A 12 -10.60 -0.86 2.77
C PHE A 12 -11.09 0.23 3.73
N LYS A 13 -12.32 0.70 3.56
CA LYS A 13 -12.88 1.75 4.40
C LYS A 13 -13.03 1.32 5.85
N GLU A 14 -13.35 0.06 6.09
CA GLU A 14 -13.49 -0.47 7.44
C GLU A 14 -12.13 -0.63 8.12
N TYR A 15 -11.13 -1.13 7.39
CA TYR A 15 -9.79 -1.32 7.97
C TYR A 15 -9.10 0.01 8.23
N PHE A 16 -9.21 0.95 7.29
CA PHE A 16 -8.59 2.27 7.38
C PHE A 16 -9.63 3.33 7.77
N TYR A 17 -10.48 3.02 8.74
CA TYR A 17 -11.62 3.88 9.07
C TYR A 17 -11.22 5.24 9.65
N ARG A 18 -10.04 5.36 10.20
CA ARG A 18 -9.52 6.63 10.75
C ARG A 18 -8.41 7.24 9.91
N ASP A 19 -8.02 6.56 8.85
CA ASP A 19 -6.82 6.93 8.11
C ASP A 19 -7.07 7.98 7.03
N PHE A 20 -8.28 8.05 6.53
CA PHE A 20 -8.61 8.93 5.40
C PHE A 20 -9.92 9.66 5.62
N PRO A 21 -10.03 10.91 5.09
CA PRO A 21 -11.26 11.70 5.18
C PRO A 21 -12.25 11.27 4.10
N TYR A 22 -13.01 10.23 4.37
CA TYR A 22 -13.99 9.71 3.41
C TYR A 22 -15.17 10.65 3.26
N SER A 23 -15.65 10.82 2.03
CA SER A 23 -16.86 11.58 1.75
C SER A 23 -18.11 10.77 2.10
N VAL A 24 -19.11 11.44 2.64
CA VAL A 24 -20.41 10.84 2.90
C VAL A 24 -21.13 10.55 1.58
N SER A 25 -21.06 11.49 0.63
CA SER A 25 -21.67 11.35 -0.69
C SER A 25 -20.60 11.05 -1.74
N GLN A 26 -20.88 10.13 -2.65
CA GLN A 26 -19.99 9.80 -3.75
C GLN A 26 -19.89 10.90 -4.80
N MET A 27 -20.73 11.91 -4.68
CA MET A 27 -20.68 13.11 -5.53
C MET A 27 -19.91 14.25 -4.89
N ASP A 28 -19.48 14.09 -3.65
CA ASP A 28 -18.73 15.12 -2.91
C ASP A 28 -17.24 14.81 -2.99
N PHE A 29 -16.56 15.43 -3.93
CA PHE A 29 -15.11 15.24 -4.14
C PHE A 29 -14.25 16.08 -3.21
N SER A 30 -14.82 16.67 -2.17
CA SER A 30 -14.03 17.34 -1.14
C SER A 30 -13.37 16.36 -0.18
N GLY A 31 -13.77 15.09 -0.21
CA GLY A 31 -13.15 14.00 0.53
C GLY A 31 -12.89 12.83 -0.39
N ILE A 32 -12.51 11.70 0.17
CA ILE A 32 -12.20 10.48 -0.57
C ILE A 32 -13.51 9.77 -0.92
N VAL A 33 -13.72 9.52 -2.21
CA VAL A 33 -14.90 8.79 -2.70
C VAL A 33 -14.48 7.37 -3.10
N ASN A 34 -15.48 6.50 -3.30
CA ASN A 34 -15.21 5.10 -3.65
C ASN A 34 -14.41 4.96 -4.94
N ALA A 35 -14.61 5.87 -5.89
CA ALA A 35 -13.85 5.85 -7.15
C ALA A 35 -12.35 6.04 -6.92
N ASP A 36 -11.98 6.86 -5.95
CA ASP A 36 -10.56 7.06 -5.61
C ASP A 36 -9.95 5.77 -5.08
N ILE A 37 -10.66 5.07 -4.23
CA ILE A 37 -10.21 3.81 -3.64
C ILE A 37 -10.11 2.73 -4.73
N ASP A 38 -11.13 2.66 -5.59
CA ASP A 38 -11.14 1.69 -6.68
C ASP A 38 -9.96 1.89 -7.62
N LYS A 39 -9.65 3.14 -7.96
CA LYS A 39 -8.49 3.48 -8.77
C LYS A 39 -7.20 3.00 -8.10
N ALA A 40 -7.05 3.30 -6.83
CA ALA A 40 -5.85 2.89 -6.07
C ALA A 40 -5.72 1.37 -5.98
N MET A 41 -6.84 0.65 -5.82
CA MET A 41 -6.83 -0.81 -5.81
C MET A 41 -6.37 -1.39 -7.14
N LYS A 42 -6.80 -0.78 -8.25
CA LYS A 42 -6.37 -1.23 -9.58
C LYS A 42 -4.88 -0.98 -9.78
N GLU A 43 -4.38 0.16 -9.34
CA GLU A 43 -2.95 0.45 -9.41
C GLU A 43 -2.14 -0.52 -8.54
N ALA A 44 -2.63 -0.79 -7.34
CA ALA A 44 -1.99 -1.77 -6.46
C ALA A 44 -1.93 -3.15 -7.11
N ALA A 45 -3.01 -3.56 -7.77
CA ALA A 45 -3.06 -4.87 -8.42
C ALA A 45 -2.02 -5.03 -9.53
N LEU A 46 -1.63 -3.94 -10.18
CA LEU A 46 -0.63 -3.99 -11.24
C LEU A 46 0.77 -4.31 -10.72
N THR A 47 1.07 -3.96 -9.48
CA THR A 47 2.39 -4.18 -8.90
C THR A 47 2.40 -5.28 -7.83
N TYR A 48 1.24 -5.81 -7.49
CA TYR A 48 1.10 -6.82 -6.44
C TYR A 48 1.50 -8.20 -6.97
N ASN A 49 2.28 -8.92 -6.16
CA ASN A 49 2.64 -10.30 -6.45
C ASN A 49 1.80 -11.22 -5.56
N PRO A 50 0.80 -11.92 -6.12
CA PRO A 50 -0.10 -12.75 -5.31
C PRO A 50 0.57 -14.00 -4.74
N ASN A 51 1.79 -14.30 -5.17
CA ASN A 51 2.52 -15.47 -4.65
C ASN A 51 3.21 -15.22 -3.32
N LEU A 52 3.25 -13.97 -2.85
CA LEU A 52 3.93 -13.63 -1.60
C LEU A 52 3.12 -13.97 -0.35
N PHE A 53 1.81 -14.10 -0.49
CA PHE A 53 0.93 -14.32 0.65
C PHE A 53 -0.03 -15.48 0.36
N ASP A 54 -0.53 -16.11 1.41
CA ASP A 54 -1.55 -17.14 1.25
C ASP A 54 -2.82 -16.53 0.68
N LYS A 55 -3.29 -17.07 -0.43
CA LYS A 55 -4.43 -16.52 -1.15
C LYS A 55 -5.69 -16.57 -0.30
N GLY A 56 -6.35 -15.44 -0.17
CA GLY A 56 -7.57 -15.29 0.60
C GLY A 56 -7.34 -15.13 2.10
N SER A 57 -6.09 -15.12 2.56
CA SER A 57 -5.79 -14.96 3.97
C SER A 57 -6.01 -13.52 4.42
N GLU A 58 -6.18 -13.35 5.73
CA GLU A 58 -6.31 -12.01 6.31
C GLU A 58 -5.02 -11.22 6.12
N GLU A 59 -3.87 -11.88 6.20
CA GLU A 59 -2.58 -11.24 5.95
C GLU A 59 -2.50 -10.68 4.54
N GLU A 60 -2.97 -11.41 3.54
CA GLU A 60 -3.02 -10.93 2.16
C GLU A 60 -3.89 -9.69 2.05
N LYS A 61 -5.06 -9.72 2.67
CA LYS A 61 -5.99 -8.59 2.62
C LYS A 61 -5.39 -7.34 3.27
N ILE A 62 -4.75 -7.50 4.41
CA ILE A 62 -4.10 -6.39 5.11
C ILE A 62 -2.95 -5.83 4.27
N ALA A 63 -2.10 -6.71 3.75
CA ALA A 63 -0.97 -6.29 2.91
C ALA A 63 -1.45 -5.55 1.66
N PHE A 64 -2.43 -6.09 0.98
CA PHE A 64 -2.98 -5.42 -0.20
C PHE A 64 -3.63 -4.09 0.17
N GLY A 65 -4.25 -4.01 1.35
CA GLY A 65 -4.79 -2.77 1.88
C GLY A 65 -3.73 -1.69 2.04
N TYR A 66 -2.58 -2.04 2.60
CA TYR A 66 -1.47 -1.09 2.73
C TYR A 66 -0.94 -0.64 1.38
N LEU A 67 -0.84 -1.56 0.43
CA LEU A 67 -0.41 -1.21 -0.93
C LEU A 67 -1.40 -0.25 -1.58
N THR A 68 -2.69 -0.51 -1.42
CA THR A 68 -3.74 0.38 -1.90
C THR A 68 -3.64 1.76 -1.25
N ALA A 69 -3.46 1.80 0.06
CA ALA A 69 -3.33 3.07 0.79
C ALA A 69 -2.12 3.88 0.31
N HIS A 70 -1.02 3.21 0.00
CA HIS A 70 0.16 3.84 -0.57
C HIS A 70 -0.17 4.57 -1.87
N TYR A 71 -0.84 3.88 -2.81
CA TYR A 71 -1.20 4.49 -4.08
C TYR A 71 -2.26 5.57 -3.91
N LEU A 72 -3.19 5.38 -2.98
CA LEU A 72 -4.20 6.40 -2.70
C LEU A 72 -3.56 7.72 -2.24
N VAL A 73 -2.58 7.65 -1.35
CA VAL A 73 -1.85 8.84 -0.90
C VAL A 73 -1.16 9.54 -2.07
N ILE A 74 -0.50 8.78 -2.93
CA ILE A 74 0.18 9.33 -4.10
C ILE A 74 -0.83 9.97 -5.06
N ASP A 75 -1.94 9.30 -5.32
CA ASP A 75 -2.97 9.80 -6.23
C ASP A 75 -3.56 11.11 -5.72
N ILE A 76 -3.81 11.22 -4.42
CA ILE A 76 -4.31 12.44 -3.81
C ILE A 76 -3.28 13.56 -3.96
N ALA A 77 -2.01 13.25 -3.71
CA ALA A 77 -0.93 14.24 -3.82
C ALA A 77 -0.79 14.77 -5.25
N ASN A 78 -1.09 13.93 -6.23
CA ASN A 78 -1.00 14.30 -7.64
C ASN A 78 -2.30 14.91 -8.20
N SER A 79 -3.34 14.97 -7.38
CA SER A 79 -4.65 15.47 -7.82
C SER A 79 -4.61 16.96 -8.14
N THR A 80 -5.27 17.35 -9.22
CA THR A 80 -5.43 18.76 -9.60
C THR A 80 -6.72 19.37 -9.07
N SER A 81 -7.54 18.58 -8.36
CA SER A 81 -8.83 19.04 -7.85
C SER A 81 -8.74 19.92 -6.60
N GLY A 82 -7.55 20.13 -6.07
CA GLY A 82 -7.37 20.88 -4.83
C GLY A 82 -7.42 20.03 -3.57
N LEU A 83 -7.72 18.74 -3.71
CA LEU A 83 -7.79 17.84 -2.56
C LEU A 83 -6.47 17.75 -1.81
N ALA A 84 -5.35 17.74 -2.56
CA ALA A 84 -4.01 17.68 -1.98
C ALA A 84 -3.75 18.91 -1.09
N ASN A 85 -4.14 20.09 -1.54
CA ASN A 85 -3.97 21.32 -0.76
C ASN A 85 -4.82 21.31 0.50
N LYS A 86 -6.05 20.81 0.39
CA LYS A 86 -6.97 20.75 1.51
C LYS A 86 -6.46 19.82 2.62
N PHE A 87 -5.82 18.73 2.24
CA PHE A 87 -5.34 17.74 3.19
C PHE A 87 -3.81 17.69 3.26
N LYS A 88 -3.15 18.80 2.97
CA LYS A 88 -1.68 18.86 2.85
C LYS A 88 -0.98 18.34 4.10
N GLY A 89 -1.39 18.80 5.27
CA GLY A 89 -0.78 18.34 6.52
C GLY A 89 -1.03 16.87 6.78
N TYR A 90 -2.23 16.41 6.47
CA TYR A 90 -2.61 15.01 6.61
C TYR A 90 -1.75 14.13 5.70
N ILE A 91 -1.65 14.50 4.42
CA ILE A 91 -0.87 13.75 3.44
C ILE A 91 0.60 13.70 3.87
N SER A 92 1.17 14.82 4.30
CA SER A 92 2.55 14.87 4.75
C SER A 92 2.81 13.92 5.91
N SER A 93 1.92 13.91 6.91
CA SER A 93 2.09 13.06 8.08
C SER A 93 1.95 11.57 7.74
N LYS A 94 1.17 11.23 6.71
CA LYS A 94 0.96 9.83 6.29
C LYS A 94 1.98 9.37 5.27
N SER A 95 2.50 10.27 4.42
CA SER A 95 3.43 9.91 3.36
C SER A 95 4.89 10.03 3.78
N VAL A 96 5.19 10.87 4.76
CA VAL A 96 6.55 10.90 5.30
C VAL A 96 6.75 9.60 6.05
N GLY A 97 7.31 8.66 5.34
CA GLY A 97 7.46 7.32 5.89
C GLY A 97 8.43 7.30 7.05
N SER A 98 8.10 6.49 8.02
CA SER A 98 9.02 6.17 9.08
C SER A 98 10.23 5.40 8.55
N VAL A 99 10.24 5.07 7.27
CA VAL A 99 11.33 4.34 6.62
C VAL A 99 12.65 5.08 6.73
N SER A 100 12.60 6.40 6.68
CA SER A 100 13.81 7.23 6.78
C SER A 100 14.34 7.35 8.20
N VAL A 101 13.62 6.84 9.20
CA VAL A 101 13.98 7.03 10.60
C VAL A 101 14.67 5.77 11.12
N GLY A 102 15.95 5.90 11.40
CA GLY A 102 16.66 4.94 12.23
C GLY A 102 17.19 3.68 11.57
N TYR A 103 16.90 3.42 10.29
CA TYR A 103 17.49 2.27 9.61
C TYR A 103 17.62 2.50 8.11
N SER A 104 18.57 1.81 7.52
CA SER A 104 18.78 1.89 6.08
C SER A 104 18.09 0.72 5.39
N LEU A 105 17.59 0.98 4.20
CA LEU A 105 16.97 -0.05 3.36
C LEU A 105 18.03 -0.90 2.69
N PRO A 106 17.76 -2.20 2.50
CA PRO A 106 18.64 -3.04 1.68
C PRO A 106 18.79 -2.48 0.27
N SER A 107 19.96 -2.70 -0.33
CA SER A 107 20.24 -2.16 -1.66
C SER A 107 19.29 -2.68 -2.73
N TRP A 108 18.82 -3.94 -2.60
CA TRP A 108 17.90 -4.49 -3.57
C TRP A 108 16.54 -3.77 -3.60
N ILE A 109 16.19 -3.10 -2.49
CA ILE A 109 14.99 -2.26 -2.45
C ILE A 109 15.28 -0.91 -3.09
N THR A 110 16.40 -0.28 -2.71
CA THR A 110 16.71 1.07 -3.20
C THR A 110 17.06 1.09 -4.68
N GLU A 111 17.55 -0.02 -5.22
CA GLU A 111 17.89 -0.13 -6.63
C GLU A 111 16.69 -0.46 -7.52
N SER A 112 15.57 -0.92 -6.95
CA SER A 112 14.36 -1.20 -7.70
C SER A 112 13.48 0.04 -7.76
N PRO A 113 13.11 0.52 -8.96
CA PRO A 113 12.22 1.68 -9.06
C PRO A 113 10.88 1.47 -8.35
N ILE A 114 10.30 0.28 -8.46
CA ILE A 114 9.01 -0.03 -7.85
C ILE A 114 9.13 -0.09 -6.32
N LEU A 115 10.11 -0.82 -5.82
CA LEU A 115 10.30 -0.98 -4.38
C LEU A 115 10.72 0.32 -3.72
N SER A 116 11.56 1.10 -4.40
CA SER A 116 11.97 2.41 -3.91
C SER A 116 10.78 3.36 -3.79
N LEU A 117 9.85 3.30 -4.74
CA LEU A 117 8.63 4.11 -4.68
C LEU A 117 7.79 3.73 -3.46
N LEU A 118 7.68 2.44 -3.15
CA LEU A 118 6.94 1.98 -1.98
C LEU A 118 7.51 2.55 -0.68
N ALA A 119 8.82 2.72 -0.62
CA ALA A 119 9.49 3.24 0.57
C ALA A 119 9.19 4.71 0.84
N GLN A 120 8.56 5.41 -0.09
CA GLN A 120 8.32 6.85 0.01
C GLN A 120 7.08 7.21 0.84
N THR A 121 6.23 6.22 1.19
CA THR A 121 5.08 6.49 2.05
C THR A 121 5.11 5.57 3.27
N GLY A 122 4.44 5.99 4.34
CA GLY A 122 4.30 5.15 5.53
C GLY A 122 3.53 3.86 5.25
N TYR A 123 2.52 3.94 4.40
CA TYR A 123 1.74 2.75 4.01
C TYR A 123 2.57 1.80 3.15
N GLY A 124 3.33 2.35 2.20
CA GLY A 124 4.23 1.55 1.39
C GLY A 124 5.31 0.88 2.22
N ALA A 125 5.83 1.58 3.23
CA ALA A 125 6.80 1.02 4.16
C ALA A 125 6.23 -0.17 4.93
N LYS A 126 4.99 -0.08 5.37
CA LYS A 126 4.32 -1.20 6.05
C LYS A 126 4.12 -2.38 5.11
N TYR A 127 3.75 -2.11 3.86
CA TYR A 127 3.63 -3.16 2.86
C TYR A 127 4.98 -3.86 2.65
N LEU A 128 6.06 -3.08 2.52
CA LEU A 128 7.41 -3.63 2.36
C LEU A 128 7.80 -4.52 3.55
N ALA A 129 7.46 -4.10 4.75
CA ALA A 129 7.76 -4.89 5.94
C ALA A 129 7.08 -6.26 5.91
N LEU A 130 5.80 -6.29 5.51
CA LEU A 130 5.06 -7.54 5.39
C LEU A 130 5.62 -8.41 4.26
N MET A 131 5.94 -7.80 3.14
CA MET A 131 6.53 -8.49 2.00
C MET A 131 7.87 -9.11 2.37
N MET A 132 8.73 -8.34 3.02
CA MET A 132 10.07 -8.80 3.42
C MET A 132 10.00 -9.95 4.40
N THR A 133 9.07 -9.90 5.34
CA THR A 133 8.89 -10.97 6.31
C THR A 133 8.59 -12.29 5.61
N ASN A 134 7.71 -12.26 4.62
CA ASN A 134 7.35 -13.46 3.86
C ASN A 134 8.49 -13.92 2.96
N MET A 135 9.21 -13.00 2.34
CA MET A 135 10.36 -13.35 1.50
C MET A 135 11.47 -14.00 2.31
N VAL A 136 11.79 -13.43 3.47
CA VAL A 136 12.82 -13.97 4.36
C VAL A 136 12.42 -15.36 4.85
N GLY A 137 11.16 -15.55 5.23
CA GLY A 137 10.65 -16.84 5.63
C GLY A 137 10.79 -17.88 4.53
N ASN A 138 10.43 -17.53 3.31
CA ASN A 138 10.54 -18.42 2.16
C ASN A 138 11.99 -18.78 1.87
N VAL A 139 12.89 -17.82 1.94
CA VAL A 139 14.31 -18.06 1.74
C VAL A 139 14.88 -18.97 2.83
N ALA A 140 14.50 -18.75 4.08
CA ALA A 140 14.93 -19.58 5.18
C ALA A 140 14.49 -21.02 5.02
N ILE A 141 13.24 -21.25 4.58
CA ILE A 141 12.70 -22.57 4.33
C ILE A 141 13.49 -23.25 3.21
N ALA A 142 13.76 -22.52 2.12
CA ALA A 142 14.52 -23.06 1.00
C ALA A 142 15.94 -23.47 1.43
N LYS A 143 16.60 -22.65 2.23
CA LYS A 143 17.93 -22.97 2.74
C LYS A 143 17.90 -24.20 3.65
N GLY A 144 16.88 -24.27 4.50
CA GLY A 144 16.71 -25.44 5.38
C GLY A 144 16.54 -26.71 4.61
N ALA A 145 15.84 -26.66 3.48
CA ALA A 145 15.61 -27.82 2.62
C ALA A 145 16.87 -28.28 1.90
N THR A 146 17.82 -27.37 1.62
CA THR A 146 19.04 -27.68 0.85
C THR A 146 20.25 -28.00 1.71
N GLN A 147 20.21 -27.70 2.99
CA GLN A 147 21.33 -28.01 3.88
C GLN A 147 21.19 -29.43 4.39
N PRO A 148 22.26 -30.19 4.31
CA PRO A 148 22.25 -31.57 4.82
C PRO A 148 22.13 -31.63 6.32
#